data_311385c1c9b086e42e12c961f0b48871
#
_entry.id   311385c1c9b086e42e12c961f0b48871
#
_cell.length_a   1.000
_cell.length_b   1.000
_cell.length_c   1.000
_cell.angle_alpha   90.00
_cell.angle_beta   90.00
_cell.angle_gamma   90.00
#
_symmetry.space_group_name_H-M   'P 1'
#
loop_
_entity.id
_entity.type
_entity.pdbx_description
1 polymer ?
#
loop_
_entity_poly.entity_id
_entity_poly.type
_entity_poly.pdbx_seq_one_letter_code
_entity_poly.pdbx_strand_id
1 'polypeptide(L)'
;MRQRDAVRQIACSVLFMLLIGAAAAQAAGTDVADAARRGDRDAVRAALARKADVNAAQIDGSTALHWAAERDDLEMADQLIRAGARVTARTREGVTPLQLAATNGSASMIDRLLKAGADPNAPLTAGGDTALMMAARTGKTDALRVLVEAGGNVNAKETWGGTTALMWAVSEGHVDAAKLLIGAGADVSARSNYVAAANGRGFEGRTPVASRTDPKTEEFASGWLTPLTLAAREGDVEMARILVNAGADVNAVAGDGKTALALAIFNGNYDVASLLVDSKADVNKADAQRFTPLFYAVDRRNMETAPNFPWMVTADPMPLIRKMLDAGANPNALVNNTPRARMREGSPRIVFATALMRAAFAADLDLVKLLLERGADPKILSRDNETMLSAAAGLAFIHGYHRGKPPEERLQVVKLFVELGNDVNWHDDYGITPLMAAANYGSVPIIQYLIDAGADLSAHDLGKKNDGAFGSSNEPLMPIDYAIGVGTFVPNNAVIIHQDAVDLMAKYMKERGIAHTTSECTLRGFSCSQVKVDPKVATPGEIVRARKFATGHQIEGLTGGLEAK
;
A
#
# COMPACT_ATOMS: atom_id res chain seq x y z
N MET A 1 -11.24 -55.80 -56.08
CA MET A 1 -11.06 -55.40 -54.64
C MET A 1 -9.63 -55.61 -54.16
N ARG A 2 -8.97 -56.71 -54.44
CA ARG A 2 -7.62 -57.04 -53.91
C ARG A 2 -6.45 -56.12 -54.35
N GLN A 3 -6.51 -55.49 -55.53
CA GLN A 3 -5.42 -54.63 -56.02
C GLN A 3 -5.40 -53.19 -55.44
N ARG A 4 -6.55 -52.67 -54.99
CA ARG A 4 -6.63 -51.34 -54.30
C ARG A 4 -6.15 -51.39 -52.84
N ASP A 5 -6.28 -52.52 -52.19
CA ASP A 5 -5.84 -52.65 -50.81
C ASP A 5 -4.30 -52.82 -50.70
N ALA A 6 -3.68 -53.48 -51.70
CA ALA A 6 -2.22 -53.58 -51.78
C ALA A 6 -1.53 -52.23 -52.03
N VAL A 7 -2.11 -51.38 -52.88
CA VAL A 7 -1.59 -50.01 -53.14
C VAL A 7 -1.74 -49.12 -51.92
N ARG A 8 -2.84 -49.24 -51.18
CA ARG A 8 -3.04 -48.50 -49.90
C ARG A 8 -2.07 -48.96 -48.81
N GLN A 9 -1.80 -50.26 -48.69
CA GLN A 9 -0.82 -50.78 -47.74
C GLN A 9 0.60 -50.31 -48.05
N ILE A 10 1.00 -50.31 -49.32
CA ILE A 10 2.33 -49.80 -49.74
C ILE A 10 2.41 -48.30 -49.50
N ALA A 11 1.37 -47.53 -49.80
CA ALA A 11 1.36 -46.06 -49.56
C ALA A 11 1.42 -45.73 -48.06
N CYS A 12 0.70 -46.47 -47.19
CA CYS A 12 0.79 -46.30 -45.74
C CYS A 12 2.16 -46.70 -45.19
N SER A 13 2.77 -47.76 -45.71
CA SER A 13 4.10 -48.22 -45.27
C SER A 13 5.20 -47.21 -45.72
N VAL A 14 5.10 -46.65 -46.89
CA VAL A 14 6.03 -45.63 -47.38
C VAL A 14 5.85 -44.30 -46.61
N LEU A 15 4.59 -43.91 -46.31
CA LEU A 15 4.31 -42.72 -45.49
C LEU A 15 4.80 -42.93 -44.04
N PHE A 16 4.64 -44.12 -43.49
CA PHE A 16 5.13 -44.45 -42.15
C PHE A 16 6.66 -44.52 -42.10
N MET A 17 7.32 -45.02 -43.13
CA MET A 17 8.77 -45.00 -43.25
C MET A 17 9.31 -43.54 -43.48
N LEU A 18 8.60 -42.71 -44.23
CA LEU A 18 8.95 -41.30 -44.40
C LEU A 18 8.75 -40.52 -43.10
N LEU A 19 7.72 -40.80 -42.31
CA LEU A 19 7.51 -40.22 -40.98
C LEU A 19 8.54 -40.71 -39.96
N ILE A 20 8.93 -41.99 -39.98
CA ILE A 20 10.00 -42.51 -39.13
C ILE A 20 11.36 -41.94 -39.57
N GLY A 21 11.62 -41.84 -40.89
CA GLY A 21 12.81 -41.21 -41.44
C GLY A 21 12.91 -39.73 -41.11
N ALA A 22 11.82 -38.98 -41.13
CA ALA A 22 11.77 -37.58 -40.73
C ALA A 22 11.99 -37.42 -39.20
N ALA A 23 11.41 -38.30 -38.38
CA ALA A 23 11.61 -38.33 -36.96
C ALA A 23 13.04 -38.74 -36.57
N ALA A 24 13.62 -39.69 -37.29
CA ALA A 24 15.03 -40.08 -37.08
C ALA A 24 16.01 -39.05 -37.62
N ALA A 25 15.70 -38.31 -38.69
CA ALA A 25 16.51 -37.19 -39.20
C ALA A 25 16.44 -36.00 -38.21
N GLN A 26 15.31 -35.79 -37.57
CA GLN A 26 15.17 -34.77 -36.57
C GLN A 26 15.91 -35.16 -35.25
N ALA A 27 15.93 -36.43 -34.88
CA ALA A 27 16.72 -36.95 -33.77
C ALA A 27 18.23 -36.96 -34.04
N ALA A 28 18.64 -37.16 -35.30
CA ALA A 28 20.06 -37.05 -35.69
C ALA A 28 20.57 -35.60 -35.79
N GLY A 29 19.64 -34.61 -35.84
CA GLY A 29 19.98 -33.18 -35.96
C GLY A 29 20.37 -32.53 -34.63
N THR A 30 19.93 -33.04 -33.46
CA THR A 30 20.12 -32.41 -32.14
C THR A 30 21.32 -32.97 -31.33
N ASP A 31 22.12 -33.85 -31.90
CA ASP A 31 23.26 -34.52 -31.23
C ASP A 31 24.17 -33.53 -30.50
N VAL A 32 24.48 -32.38 -31.12
CA VAL A 32 25.38 -31.37 -30.54
C VAL A 32 24.66 -30.66 -29.36
N ALA A 33 23.39 -30.28 -29.51
CA ALA A 33 22.61 -29.61 -28.48
C ALA A 33 22.34 -30.54 -27.29
N ASP A 34 22.03 -31.82 -27.54
CA ASP A 34 21.81 -32.84 -26.51
C ASP A 34 23.06 -33.16 -25.71
N ALA A 35 24.23 -33.23 -26.37
CA ALA A 35 25.52 -33.37 -25.71
C ALA A 35 25.87 -32.14 -24.86
N ALA A 36 25.66 -30.93 -25.39
CA ALA A 36 25.85 -29.68 -24.67
C ALA A 36 24.92 -29.58 -23.44
N ARG A 37 23.64 -29.98 -23.58
CA ARG A 37 22.69 -30.05 -22.47
C ARG A 37 23.19 -30.96 -21.33
N ARG A 38 23.85 -32.07 -21.63
CA ARG A 38 24.45 -32.94 -20.62
C ARG A 38 25.76 -32.41 -20.05
N GLY A 39 26.34 -31.38 -20.66
CA GLY A 39 27.68 -30.88 -20.31
C GLY A 39 28.79 -31.78 -20.80
N ASP A 40 28.55 -32.65 -21.79
CA ASP A 40 29.51 -33.61 -22.31
C ASP A 40 30.33 -32.99 -23.45
N ARG A 41 31.47 -32.38 -23.06
CA ARG A 41 32.41 -31.70 -23.99
C ARG A 41 33.01 -32.67 -25.03
N ASP A 42 33.25 -33.93 -24.65
CA ASP A 42 33.82 -34.89 -25.57
C ASP A 42 32.80 -35.35 -26.59
N ALA A 43 31.55 -35.56 -26.19
CA ALA A 43 30.45 -35.84 -27.13
C ALA A 43 30.22 -34.67 -28.08
N VAL A 44 30.25 -33.41 -27.60
CA VAL A 44 30.16 -32.21 -28.44
C VAL A 44 31.31 -32.20 -29.46
N ARG A 45 32.55 -32.41 -29.05
CA ARG A 45 33.72 -32.48 -29.92
C ARG A 45 33.59 -33.60 -30.97
N ALA A 46 33.17 -34.78 -30.56
CA ALA A 46 32.95 -35.92 -31.44
C ALA A 46 31.82 -35.65 -32.47
N ALA A 47 30.72 -35.00 -32.06
CA ALA A 47 29.66 -34.62 -32.95
C ALA A 47 30.12 -33.58 -33.99
N LEU A 48 30.82 -32.56 -33.58
CA LEU A 48 31.40 -31.55 -34.48
C LEU A 48 32.41 -32.13 -35.47
N ALA A 49 33.27 -33.09 -35.02
CA ALA A 49 34.20 -33.80 -35.90
C ALA A 49 33.49 -34.61 -37.01
N ARG A 50 32.27 -35.10 -36.72
CA ARG A 50 31.39 -35.77 -37.71
C ARG A 50 30.61 -34.78 -38.59
N LYS A 51 30.88 -33.46 -38.48
CA LYS A 51 30.19 -32.38 -39.17
C LYS A 51 28.67 -32.32 -38.88
N ALA A 52 28.28 -32.72 -37.64
CA ALA A 52 26.93 -32.48 -37.19
C ALA A 52 26.62 -30.95 -37.16
N ASP A 53 25.38 -30.60 -37.44
CA ASP A 53 24.96 -29.18 -37.51
C ASP A 53 25.06 -28.56 -36.12
N VAL A 54 26.01 -27.65 -35.91
CA VAL A 54 26.23 -26.91 -34.66
C VAL A 54 25.05 -26.02 -34.30
N ASN A 55 24.20 -25.67 -35.30
CA ASN A 55 23.04 -24.79 -35.13
C ASN A 55 21.72 -25.56 -35.05
N ALA A 56 21.77 -26.91 -35.05
CA ALA A 56 20.57 -27.70 -34.85
C ALA A 56 19.91 -27.38 -33.51
N ALA A 57 18.64 -27.00 -33.56
CA ALA A 57 17.87 -26.59 -32.39
C ALA A 57 17.00 -27.74 -31.87
N GLN A 58 16.89 -27.85 -30.55
CA GLN A 58 15.93 -28.72 -29.88
C GLN A 58 14.49 -28.23 -30.12
N ILE A 59 13.49 -28.99 -29.60
CA ILE A 59 12.07 -28.68 -29.79
C ILE A 59 11.70 -27.28 -29.28
N ASP A 60 12.34 -26.82 -28.21
CA ASP A 60 12.15 -25.49 -27.62
C ASP A 60 12.94 -24.38 -28.35
N GLY A 61 13.71 -24.72 -29.36
CA GLY A 61 14.60 -23.81 -30.08
C GLY A 61 15.98 -23.65 -29.48
N SER A 62 16.29 -24.34 -28.37
CA SER A 62 17.61 -24.27 -27.73
C SER A 62 18.68 -24.91 -28.61
N THR A 63 19.79 -24.22 -28.83
CA THR A 63 20.98 -24.72 -29.52
C THR A 63 22.05 -25.11 -28.50
N ALA A 64 23.10 -25.80 -28.94
CA ALA A 64 24.23 -26.14 -28.09
C ALA A 64 24.84 -24.92 -27.41
N LEU A 65 24.89 -23.76 -28.08
CA LEU A 65 25.43 -22.52 -27.51
C LEU A 65 24.56 -21.95 -26.37
N HIS A 66 23.24 -22.16 -26.40
CA HIS A 66 22.37 -21.81 -25.25
C HIS A 66 22.78 -22.60 -24.03
N TRP A 67 22.98 -23.93 -24.16
CA TRP A 67 23.39 -24.78 -23.04
C TRP A 67 24.79 -24.48 -22.51
N ALA A 68 25.73 -24.14 -23.42
CA ALA A 68 27.06 -23.69 -23.01
C ALA A 68 26.99 -22.38 -22.21
N ALA A 69 26.16 -21.42 -22.64
CA ALA A 69 25.96 -20.15 -21.94
C ALA A 69 25.23 -20.33 -20.59
N GLU A 70 24.18 -21.18 -20.52
CA GLU A 70 23.46 -21.48 -19.28
C GLU A 70 24.37 -22.14 -18.23
N ARG A 71 25.25 -23.06 -18.67
CA ARG A 71 26.21 -23.76 -17.79
C ARG A 71 27.47 -22.96 -17.48
N ASP A 72 27.63 -21.80 -18.09
CA ASP A 72 28.87 -21.01 -18.08
C ASP A 72 30.09 -21.81 -18.52
N ASP A 73 29.89 -22.74 -19.48
CA ASP A 73 30.96 -23.55 -20.02
C ASP A 73 31.72 -22.82 -21.13
N LEU A 74 32.75 -22.08 -20.71
CA LEU A 74 33.53 -21.22 -21.62
C LEU A 74 34.27 -22.02 -22.69
N GLU A 75 34.78 -23.22 -22.33
CA GLU A 75 35.53 -24.08 -23.29
C GLU A 75 34.58 -24.61 -24.35
N MET A 76 33.41 -25.10 -23.95
CA MET A 76 32.36 -25.57 -24.88
C MET A 76 31.88 -24.42 -25.78
N ALA A 77 31.65 -23.23 -25.22
CA ALA A 77 31.24 -22.06 -25.98
C ALA A 77 32.29 -21.69 -27.07
N ASP A 78 33.58 -21.67 -26.70
CA ASP A 78 34.68 -21.43 -27.64
C ASP A 78 34.76 -22.46 -28.77
N GLN A 79 34.49 -23.73 -28.45
CA GLN A 79 34.44 -24.80 -29.48
C GLN A 79 33.25 -24.61 -30.44
N LEU A 80 32.07 -24.31 -29.89
CA LEU A 80 30.88 -24.10 -30.67
C LEU A 80 30.97 -22.84 -31.56
N ILE A 81 31.49 -21.73 -31.03
CA ILE A 81 31.68 -20.48 -31.78
C ILE A 81 32.66 -20.70 -32.92
N ARG A 82 33.80 -21.38 -32.70
CA ARG A 82 34.77 -21.74 -33.76
C ARG A 82 34.17 -22.67 -34.81
N ALA A 83 33.19 -23.50 -34.43
CA ALA A 83 32.49 -24.38 -35.35
C ALA A 83 31.35 -23.64 -36.12
N GLY A 84 31.16 -22.32 -35.90
CA GLY A 84 30.16 -21.52 -36.59
C GLY A 84 28.78 -21.51 -35.90
N ALA A 85 28.77 -21.70 -34.58
CA ALA A 85 27.51 -21.54 -33.83
C ALA A 85 26.98 -20.13 -33.95
N ARG A 86 25.67 -20.00 -34.23
CA ARG A 86 24.97 -18.73 -34.36
C ARG A 86 24.75 -18.09 -33.00
N VAL A 87 25.52 -17.07 -32.65
CA VAL A 87 25.44 -16.36 -31.36
C VAL A 87 24.14 -15.60 -31.16
N THR A 88 23.42 -15.31 -32.25
CA THR A 88 22.11 -14.64 -32.25
C THR A 88 20.93 -15.61 -32.31
N ALA A 89 21.18 -16.92 -32.14
CA ALA A 89 20.10 -17.92 -32.12
C ALA A 89 19.12 -17.61 -30.99
N ARG A 90 17.82 -17.87 -31.26
CA ARG A 90 16.74 -17.63 -30.29
C ARG A 90 15.94 -18.90 -30.06
N THR A 91 15.59 -19.16 -28.81
CA THR A 91 14.57 -20.16 -28.45
C THR A 91 13.19 -19.73 -28.97
N ARG A 92 12.18 -20.60 -28.83
CA ARG A 92 10.78 -20.23 -29.16
C ARG A 92 10.27 -19.05 -28.31
N GLU A 93 10.80 -18.89 -27.12
CA GLU A 93 10.47 -17.80 -26.19
C GLU A 93 11.31 -16.54 -26.45
N GLY A 94 12.23 -16.61 -27.42
CA GLY A 94 13.10 -15.49 -27.79
C GLY A 94 14.39 -15.39 -27.01
N VAL A 95 14.68 -16.34 -26.11
CA VAL A 95 15.89 -16.36 -25.27
C VAL A 95 17.12 -16.53 -26.17
N THR A 96 18.19 -15.79 -25.89
CA THR A 96 19.48 -15.86 -26.59
C THR A 96 20.59 -16.37 -25.64
N PRO A 97 21.72 -16.91 -26.19
CA PRO A 97 22.88 -17.23 -25.36
C PRO A 97 23.39 -16.05 -24.52
N LEU A 98 23.36 -14.81 -25.09
CA LEU A 98 23.75 -13.59 -24.36
C LEU A 98 22.85 -13.32 -23.16
N GLN A 99 21.54 -13.57 -23.29
CA GLN A 99 20.61 -13.43 -22.17
C GLN A 99 20.93 -14.37 -21.02
N LEU A 100 21.19 -15.65 -21.34
CA LEU A 100 21.56 -16.65 -20.32
C LEU A 100 22.87 -16.26 -19.61
N ALA A 101 23.88 -15.84 -20.38
CA ALA A 101 25.14 -15.35 -19.83
C ALA A 101 24.95 -14.11 -18.95
N ALA A 102 24.08 -13.18 -19.32
CA ALA A 102 23.78 -11.98 -18.53
C ALA A 102 22.99 -12.31 -17.25
N THR A 103 22.07 -13.26 -17.31
CA THR A 103 21.33 -13.75 -16.14
C THR A 103 22.26 -14.44 -15.14
N ASN A 104 23.21 -15.26 -15.62
CA ASN A 104 24.23 -15.89 -14.79
C ASN A 104 25.26 -14.88 -14.28
N GLY A 105 25.38 -13.73 -14.95
CA GLY A 105 26.36 -12.70 -14.64
C GLY A 105 27.78 -13.09 -15.01
N SER A 106 27.97 -13.96 -16.01
CA SER A 106 29.28 -14.37 -16.48
C SER A 106 29.87 -13.34 -17.44
N ALA A 107 30.72 -12.47 -16.92
CA ALA A 107 31.45 -11.48 -17.72
C ALA A 107 32.27 -12.13 -18.84
N SER A 108 32.89 -13.27 -18.54
CA SER A 108 33.71 -14.00 -19.51
C SER A 108 32.89 -14.60 -20.65
N MET A 109 31.72 -15.15 -20.38
CA MET A 109 30.80 -15.67 -21.40
C MET A 109 30.25 -14.53 -22.25
N ILE A 110 29.82 -13.44 -21.62
CA ILE A 110 29.34 -12.23 -22.27
C ILE A 110 30.37 -11.69 -23.24
N ASP A 111 31.63 -11.54 -22.80
CA ASP A 111 32.74 -11.05 -23.64
C ASP A 111 32.94 -11.93 -24.90
N ARG A 112 32.91 -13.28 -24.72
CA ARG A 112 33.05 -14.20 -25.87
C ARG A 112 31.91 -14.05 -26.88
N LEU A 113 30.68 -13.97 -26.38
CA LEU A 113 29.49 -13.84 -27.25
C LEU A 113 29.49 -12.50 -27.98
N LEU A 114 29.86 -11.40 -27.32
CA LEU A 114 29.97 -10.05 -27.93
C LEU A 114 31.09 -10.02 -29.00
N LYS A 115 32.27 -10.59 -28.72
CA LYS A 115 33.36 -10.72 -29.70
C LYS A 115 32.98 -11.58 -30.90
N ALA A 116 32.07 -12.53 -30.70
CA ALA A 116 31.56 -13.38 -31.76
C ALA A 116 30.37 -12.73 -32.53
N GLY A 117 30.01 -11.48 -32.20
CA GLY A 117 29.01 -10.69 -32.93
C GLY A 117 27.60 -10.71 -32.32
N ALA A 118 27.48 -11.05 -31.04
CA ALA A 118 26.21 -10.81 -30.33
C ALA A 118 26.00 -9.31 -30.14
N ASP A 119 24.75 -8.84 -30.35
CA ASP A 119 24.37 -7.44 -30.15
C ASP A 119 24.03 -7.19 -28.68
N PRO A 120 24.78 -6.31 -27.95
CA PRO A 120 24.51 -5.99 -26.55
C PRO A 120 23.15 -5.33 -26.34
N ASN A 121 22.54 -4.76 -27.39
CA ASN A 121 21.29 -4.04 -27.38
C ASN A 121 20.11 -4.85 -27.91
N ALA A 122 20.35 -6.09 -28.35
CA ALA A 122 19.29 -6.94 -28.83
C ALA A 122 18.24 -7.15 -27.73
N PRO A 123 16.93 -6.93 -28.01
CA PRO A 123 15.89 -7.21 -27.05
C PRO A 123 15.84 -8.71 -26.77
N LEU A 124 15.83 -9.09 -25.51
CA LEU A 124 15.84 -10.49 -25.05
C LEU A 124 14.44 -11.11 -25.07
N THR A 125 13.44 -10.27 -24.86
CA THR A 125 12.02 -10.66 -24.82
C THR A 125 11.20 -9.74 -25.72
N ALA A 126 9.94 -10.10 -25.96
CA ALA A 126 8.97 -9.19 -26.60
C ALA A 126 8.77 -7.90 -25.77
N GLY A 127 9.11 -7.93 -24.49
CA GLY A 127 9.06 -6.79 -23.57
C GLY A 127 10.22 -5.80 -23.72
N GLY A 128 11.24 -6.11 -24.53
CA GLY A 128 12.36 -5.19 -24.77
C GLY A 128 13.45 -5.21 -23.69
N ASP A 129 13.43 -6.19 -22.78
CA ASP A 129 14.53 -6.37 -21.82
C ASP A 129 15.86 -6.54 -22.54
N THR A 130 16.92 -5.96 -21.99
CA THR A 130 18.27 -6.09 -22.54
C THR A 130 19.19 -6.91 -21.62
N ALA A 131 20.30 -7.39 -22.16
CA ALA A 131 21.33 -8.06 -21.35
C ALA A 131 21.82 -7.18 -20.20
N LEU A 132 21.93 -5.87 -20.42
CA LEU A 132 22.32 -4.90 -19.39
C LEU A 132 21.30 -4.82 -18.24
N MET A 133 19.99 -4.87 -18.54
CA MET A 133 18.95 -4.90 -17.50
C MET A 133 19.02 -6.17 -16.67
N MET A 134 19.26 -7.33 -17.30
CA MET A 134 19.39 -8.60 -16.59
C MET A 134 20.60 -8.61 -15.66
N ALA A 135 21.77 -8.13 -16.14
CA ALA A 135 22.97 -8.00 -15.33
C ALA A 135 22.78 -6.99 -14.17
N ALA A 136 22.07 -5.90 -14.40
CA ALA A 136 21.74 -4.91 -13.38
C ALA A 136 20.84 -5.50 -12.29
N ARG A 137 19.83 -6.28 -12.67
CA ARG A 137 18.90 -6.95 -11.76
C ARG A 137 19.57 -8.00 -10.89
N THR A 138 20.63 -8.64 -11.39
CA THR A 138 21.39 -9.65 -10.62
C THR A 138 22.59 -9.04 -9.88
N GLY A 139 22.87 -7.75 -10.04
CA GLY A 139 23.95 -7.04 -9.35
C GLY A 139 25.38 -7.42 -9.81
N LYS A 140 25.51 -8.05 -10.97
CA LYS A 140 26.79 -8.56 -11.47
C LYS A 140 27.58 -7.44 -12.16
N THR A 141 28.36 -6.69 -11.39
CA THR A 141 29.08 -5.49 -11.85
C THR A 141 30.08 -5.77 -12.97
N ASP A 142 30.75 -6.92 -12.94
CA ASP A 142 31.70 -7.26 -14.02
C ASP A 142 30.98 -7.53 -15.34
N ALA A 143 29.83 -8.21 -15.29
CA ALA A 143 28.98 -8.40 -16.46
C ALA A 143 28.45 -7.06 -17.01
N LEU A 144 28.01 -6.17 -16.11
CA LEU A 144 27.59 -4.82 -16.49
C LEU A 144 28.71 -4.04 -17.17
N ARG A 145 29.94 -4.10 -16.64
CA ARG A 145 31.10 -3.41 -17.20
C ARG A 145 31.36 -3.85 -18.64
N VAL A 146 31.41 -5.16 -18.88
CA VAL A 146 31.63 -5.71 -20.21
C VAL A 146 30.54 -5.29 -21.18
N LEU A 147 29.28 -5.30 -20.76
CA LEU A 147 28.16 -4.88 -21.61
C LEU A 147 28.20 -3.38 -21.93
N VAL A 148 28.54 -2.54 -20.94
CA VAL A 148 28.68 -1.08 -21.13
C VAL A 148 29.84 -0.77 -22.09
N GLU A 149 31.00 -1.40 -21.90
CA GLU A 149 32.19 -1.24 -22.75
C GLU A 149 31.92 -1.69 -24.21
N ALA A 150 31.01 -2.65 -24.39
CA ALA A 150 30.58 -3.10 -25.72
C ALA A 150 29.50 -2.21 -26.35
N GLY A 151 29.16 -1.07 -25.74
CA GLY A 151 28.17 -0.14 -26.26
C GLY A 151 26.72 -0.49 -25.91
N GLY A 152 26.51 -1.20 -24.82
CA GLY A 152 25.17 -1.44 -24.27
C GLY A 152 24.48 -0.12 -23.91
N ASN A 153 23.25 0.07 -24.37
CA ASN A 153 22.48 1.29 -24.10
C ASN A 153 22.00 1.32 -22.65
N VAL A 154 22.70 2.10 -21.80
CA VAL A 154 22.41 2.25 -20.36
C VAL A 154 21.03 2.85 -20.08
N ASN A 155 20.43 3.55 -21.07
CA ASN A 155 19.14 4.23 -20.97
C ASN A 155 18.01 3.50 -21.71
N ALA A 156 18.26 2.28 -22.20
CA ALA A 156 17.20 1.46 -22.76
C ALA A 156 16.07 1.27 -21.73
N LYS A 157 14.84 1.24 -22.24
CA LYS A 157 13.63 0.97 -21.43
C LYS A 157 12.93 -0.26 -21.96
N GLU A 158 12.54 -1.17 -21.06
CA GLU A 158 11.60 -2.22 -21.44
C GLU A 158 10.19 -1.63 -21.67
N THR A 159 9.34 -2.34 -22.42
CA THR A 159 8.10 -1.76 -22.95
C THR A 159 6.92 -1.80 -21.98
N TRP A 160 6.89 -2.77 -21.05
CA TRP A 160 5.72 -2.96 -20.18
C TRP A 160 5.74 -2.04 -18.95
N GLY A 161 6.87 -1.83 -18.31
CA GLY A 161 7.04 -0.96 -17.13
C GLY A 161 7.84 0.31 -17.40
N GLY A 162 8.53 0.41 -18.57
CA GLY A 162 9.44 1.52 -18.88
C GLY A 162 10.66 1.55 -17.98
N THR A 163 11.04 0.38 -17.43
CA THR A 163 12.13 0.25 -16.45
C THR A 163 13.47 0.24 -17.13
N THR A 164 14.45 0.96 -16.59
CA THR A 164 15.84 1.00 -17.05
C THR A 164 16.72 0.06 -16.25
N ALA A 165 17.94 -0.20 -16.73
CA ALA A 165 18.95 -0.96 -15.97
C ALA A 165 19.23 -0.33 -14.60
N LEU A 166 19.31 1.02 -14.52
CA LEU A 166 19.50 1.71 -13.23
C LEU A 166 18.32 1.47 -12.29
N MET A 167 17.07 1.51 -12.77
CA MET A 167 15.90 1.23 -11.94
C MET A 167 15.92 -0.20 -11.40
N TRP A 168 16.35 -1.19 -12.19
CA TRP A 168 16.54 -2.56 -11.73
C TRP A 168 17.60 -2.66 -10.63
N ALA A 169 18.78 -2.06 -10.85
CA ALA A 169 19.83 -2.05 -9.83
C ALA A 169 19.36 -1.41 -8.52
N VAL A 170 18.57 -0.33 -8.60
CA VAL A 170 18.02 0.37 -7.43
C VAL A 170 16.98 -0.49 -6.71
N SER A 171 16.04 -1.09 -7.45
CA SER A 171 14.97 -1.90 -6.84
C SER A 171 15.49 -3.15 -6.13
N GLU A 172 16.59 -3.71 -6.62
CA GLU A 172 17.22 -4.91 -6.05
C GLU A 172 18.34 -4.56 -5.02
N GLY A 173 18.59 -3.27 -4.76
CA GLY A 173 19.58 -2.82 -3.78
C GLY A 173 21.05 -3.00 -4.21
N HIS A 174 21.32 -3.08 -5.51
CA HIS A 174 22.67 -3.31 -6.04
C HIS A 174 23.44 -2.00 -6.19
N VAL A 175 23.99 -1.50 -5.09
CA VAL A 175 24.68 -0.21 -5.00
C VAL A 175 25.83 -0.07 -6.00
N ASP A 176 26.71 -1.07 -6.12
CA ASP A 176 27.85 -0.99 -7.03
C ASP A 176 27.44 -1.02 -8.50
N ALA A 177 26.38 -1.77 -8.81
CA ALA A 177 25.78 -1.76 -10.15
C ALA A 177 25.20 -0.38 -10.49
N ALA A 178 24.50 0.24 -9.55
CA ALA A 178 23.98 1.59 -9.72
C ALA A 178 25.09 2.63 -9.91
N LYS A 179 26.15 2.59 -9.10
CA LYS A 179 27.35 3.46 -9.27
C LYS A 179 27.96 3.32 -10.66
N LEU A 180 28.14 2.08 -11.13
CA LEU A 180 28.68 1.81 -12.46
C LEU A 180 27.79 2.38 -13.56
N LEU A 181 26.48 2.14 -13.49
CA LEU A 181 25.52 2.63 -14.48
C LEU A 181 25.45 4.16 -14.51
N ILE A 182 25.44 4.82 -13.33
CA ILE A 182 25.48 6.29 -13.22
C ILE A 182 26.78 6.82 -13.84
N GLY A 183 27.95 6.21 -13.53
CA GLY A 183 29.23 6.55 -14.14
C GLY A 183 29.26 6.35 -15.66
N ALA A 184 28.46 5.45 -16.19
CA ALA A 184 28.29 5.21 -17.62
C ALA A 184 27.23 6.11 -18.28
N GLY A 185 26.65 7.08 -17.56
CA GLY A 185 25.69 8.04 -18.10
C GLY A 185 24.23 7.57 -18.03
N ALA A 186 23.89 6.70 -17.09
CA ALA A 186 22.49 6.37 -16.84
C ALA A 186 21.70 7.59 -16.36
N ASP A 187 20.53 7.79 -16.95
CA ASP A 187 19.61 8.89 -16.61
C ASP A 187 18.97 8.66 -15.24
N VAL A 188 19.45 9.39 -14.23
CA VAL A 188 18.93 9.34 -12.85
C VAL A 188 17.53 9.93 -12.73
N SER A 189 17.05 10.64 -13.76
CA SER A 189 15.71 11.23 -13.86
C SER A 189 14.76 10.39 -14.72
N ALA A 190 15.22 9.26 -15.25
CA ALA A 190 14.39 8.36 -16.02
C ALA A 190 13.11 8.00 -15.25
N ARG A 191 11.99 7.88 -15.97
CA ARG A 191 10.68 7.54 -15.38
C ARG A 191 10.15 6.24 -15.94
N SER A 192 9.60 5.41 -15.06
CA SER A 192 8.81 4.25 -15.47
C SER A 192 7.56 4.68 -16.22
N ASN A 193 6.88 3.74 -16.90
CA ASN A 193 5.65 4.04 -17.60
C ASN A 193 4.59 4.58 -16.64
N TYR A 194 3.82 5.54 -17.12
CA TYR A 194 2.62 6.02 -16.45
C TYR A 194 1.49 5.02 -16.72
N VAL A 195 0.87 4.54 -15.65
CA VAL A 195 -0.35 3.75 -15.75
C VAL A 195 -1.47 4.66 -15.30
N ALA A 196 -2.27 5.14 -16.26
CA ALA A 196 -3.49 5.85 -15.93
C ALA A 196 -4.37 4.93 -15.07
N ALA A 197 -5.06 5.51 -14.11
CA ALA A 197 -6.04 4.79 -13.34
C ALA A 197 -7.08 4.20 -14.30
N ALA A 198 -6.94 2.92 -14.59
CA ALA A 198 -7.88 2.21 -15.45
C ALA A 198 -9.00 1.65 -14.60
N ASN A 199 -10.23 2.15 -14.87
CA ASN A 199 -11.51 1.59 -14.44
C ASN A 199 -11.41 0.24 -13.67
N GLY A 200 -11.11 0.26 -12.40
CA GLY A 200 -11.37 -0.83 -11.46
C GLY A 200 -10.46 -2.06 -11.49
N ARG A 201 -9.31 -2.05 -12.16
CA ARG A 201 -8.35 -3.17 -12.10
C ARG A 201 -7.01 -2.74 -11.53
N GLY A 202 -6.88 -2.87 -10.22
CA GLY A 202 -5.58 -2.73 -9.55
C GLY A 202 -4.58 -3.77 -10.06
N PHE A 203 -3.34 -3.36 -10.09
CA PHE A 203 -2.16 -4.19 -10.30
C PHE A 203 -2.13 -5.26 -9.19
N GLU A 204 -2.41 -6.50 -9.47
CA GLU A 204 -2.39 -7.72 -8.62
C GLU A 204 -3.64 -8.58 -8.70
N GLY A 205 -4.54 -8.41 -9.68
CA GLY A 205 -5.63 -9.37 -9.88
C GLY A 205 -6.63 -9.48 -8.71
N ARG A 206 -6.51 -8.64 -7.69
CA ARG A 206 -7.52 -8.48 -6.65
C ARG A 206 -8.43 -7.33 -7.05
N THR A 207 -9.67 -7.65 -7.37
CA THR A 207 -10.74 -6.67 -7.48
C THR A 207 -10.74 -5.82 -6.22
N PRO A 208 -10.59 -4.47 -6.30
CA PRO A 208 -10.95 -3.63 -5.19
C PRO A 208 -12.43 -3.94 -4.91
N VAL A 209 -12.74 -4.26 -3.67
CA VAL A 209 -14.13 -4.27 -3.24
C VAL A 209 -14.60 -2.83 -3.38
N ALA A 210 -15.24 -2.54 -4.51
CA ALA A 210 -15.86 -1.26 -4.73
C ALA A 210 -16.89 -1.09 -3.61
N SER A 211 -16.64 -0.14 -2.72
CA SER A 211 -17.70 0.36 -1.84
C SER A 211 -18.83 0.79 -2.73
N ARG A 212 -20.00 0.18 -2.56
CA ARG A 212 -21.20 0.37 -3.39
C ARG A 212 -21.79 1.79 -3.34
N THR A 213 -21.13 2.75 -2.68
CA THR A 213 -21.71 4.03 -2.29
C THR A 213 -21.01 5.28 -2.84
N ASP A 214 -19.89 5.16 -3.59
CA ASP A 214 -19.27 6.34 -4.18
C ASP A 214 -18.87 6.11 -5.65
N PRO A 215 -19.63 6.63 -6.62
CA PRO A 215 -19.31 6.54 -8.05
C PRO A 215 -18.13 7.45 -8.48
N LYS A 216 -17.53 8.20 -7.56
CA LYS A 216 -16.40 9.12 -7.79
C LYS A 216 -15.12 8.69 -7.06
N THR A 217 -14.84 7.40 -6.93
CA THR A 217 -13.48 6.99 -6.58
C THR A 217 -12.56 7.39 -7.71
N GLU A 218 -11.93 8.54 -7.59
CA GLU A 218 -10.79 8.89 -8.44
C GLU A 218 -9.75 7.80 -8.23
N GLU A 219 -9.62 6.93 -9.22
CA GLU A 219 -8.56 5.95 -9.28
C GLU A 219 -7.25 6.71 -9.46
N PHE A 220 -6.28 6.41 -8.59
CA PHE A 220 -5.01 7.11 -8.65
C PHE A 220 -4.13 6.49 -9.72
N ALA A 221 -3.57 7.35 -10.55
CA ALA A 221 -2.54 6.95 -11.48
C ALA A 221 -1.36 6.30 -10.73
N SER A 222 -0.72 5.34 -11.34
CA SER A 222 0.46 4.67 -10.81
C SER A 222 1.63 4.76 -11.79
N GLY A 223 2.81 4.29 -11.39
CA GLY A 223 4.00 4.40 -12.22
C GLY A 223 4.67 5.78 -12.11
N TRP A 224 5.31 6.22 -13.19
CA TRP A 224 6.15 7.42 -13.24
C TRP A 224 7.22 7.47 -12.14
N LEU A 225 7.63 6.29 -11.67
CA LEU A 225 8.66 6.17 -10.65
C LEU A 225 10.02 6.54 -11.22
N THR A 226 10.78 7.33 -10.48
CA THR A 226 12.20 7.60 -10.75
C THR A 226 13.08 6.65 -9.93
N PRO A 227 14.37 6.48 -10.27
CA PRO A 227 15.30 5.74 -9.41
C PRO A 227 15.25 6.20 -7.94
N LEU A 228 15.16 7.51 -7.69
CA LEU A 228 15.11 8.05 -6.32
C LEU A 228 13.80 7.68 -5.59
N THR A 229 12.66 7.68 -6.28
CA THR A 229 11.39 7.25 -5.67
C THR A 229 11.38 5.75 -5.37
N LEU A 230 12.07 4.94 -6.19
CA LEU A 230 12.28 3.51 -5.91
C LEU A 230 13.17 3.32 -4.67
N ALA A 231 14.32 3.97 -4.60
CA ALA A 231 15.20 3.91 -3.43
C ALA A 231 14.48 4.35 -2.13
N ALA A 232 13.65 5.38 -2.22
CA ALA A 232 12.85 5.87 -1.10
C ALA A 232 11.78 4.85 -0.65
N ARG A 233 11.19 4.11 -1.59
CA ARG A 233 10.22 3.06 -1.31
C ARG A 233 10.87 1.85 -0.62
N GLU A 234 12.05 1.44 -1.11
CA GLU A 234 12.79 0.29 -0.56
C GLU A 234 13.53 0.61 0.76
N GLY A 235 13.78 1.89 1.05
CA GLY A 235 14.43 2.32 2.29
C GLY A 235 15.96 2.29 2.23
N ASP A 236 16.54 2.23 1.04
CA ASP A 236 18.00 2.20 0.86
C ASP A 236 18.60 3.60 0.94
N VAL A 237 19.17 3.92 2.11
CA VAL A 237 19.79 5.24 2.40
C VAL A 237 21.03 5.50 1.53
N GLU A 238 21.87 4.46 1.31
CA GLU A 238 23.08 4.62 0.50
C GLU A 238 22.71 4.88 -0.96
N MET A 239 21.78 4.10 -1.49
CA MET A 239 21.27 4.27 -2.85
C MET A 239 20.65 5.66 -3.05
N ALA A 240 19.79 6.09 -2.12
CA ALA A 240 19.18 7.42 -2.17
C ALA A 240 20.26 8.52 -2.17
N ARG A 241 21.29 8.40 -1.34
CA ARG A 241 22.42 9.35 -1.27
C ARG A 241 23.17 9.41 -2.59
N ILE A 242 23.46 8.27 -3.21
CA ILE A 242 24.17 8.20 -4.50
C ILE A 242 23.34 8.89 -5.59
N LEU A 243 22.04 8.62 -5.65
CA LEU A 243 21.15 9.21 -6.64
C LEU A 243 21.02 10.74 -6.46
N VAL A 244 20.88 11.21 -5.22
CA VAL A 244 20.86 12.66 -4.92
C VAL A 244 22.19 13.32 -5.34
N ASN A 245 23.33 12.73 -5.00
CA ASN A 245 24.66 13.22 -5.39
C ASN A 245 24.87 13.23 -6.91
N ALA A 246 24.22 12.31 -7.63
CA ALA A 246 24.22 12.26 -9.08
C ALA A 246 23.24 13.24 -9.75
N GLY A 247 22.55 14.08 -8.96
CA GLY A 247 21.66 15.12 -9.46
C GLY A 247 20.21 14.69 -9.69
N ALA A 248 19.77 13.60 -9.06
CA ALA A 248 18.35 13.22 -9.11
C ALA A 248 17.47 14.34 -8.50
N ASP A 249 16.37 14.67 -9.18
CA ASP A 249 15.39 15.64 -8.68
C ASP A 249 14.68 15.09 -7.43
N VAL A 250 15.02 15.66 -6.26
CA VAL A 250 14.45 15.26 -4.96
C VAL A 250 12.95 15.54 -4.86
N ASN A 251 12.41 16.39 -5.72
CA ASN A 251 11.01 16.80 -5.77
C ASN A 251 10.22 16.16 -6.93
N ALA A 252 10.85 15.25 -7.67
CA ALA A 252 10.16 14.49 -8.70
C ALA A 252 8.99 13.71 -8.10
N VAL A 253 7.84 13.73 -8.79
CA VAL A 253 6.62 13.06 -8.34
C VAL A 253 6.35 11.77 -9.12
N ALA A 254 5.83 10.78 -8.44
CA ALA A 254 5.25 9.57 -9.02
C ALA A 254 3.87 9.85 -9.64
N GLY A 255 3.26 8.85 -10.26
CA GLY A 255 1.96 8.98 -10.92
C GLY A 255 0.81 9.42 -10.02
N ASP A 256 0.87 9.06 -8.74
CA ASP A 256 -0.07 9.47 -7.70
C ASP A 256 0.29 10.80 -7.02
N GLY A 257 1.28 11.50 -7.54
CA GLY A 257 1.76 12.79 -7.02
C GLY A 257 2.70 12.72 -5.83
N LYS A 258 3.02 11.52 -5.30
CA LYS A 258 3.96 11.38 -4.18
C LYS A 258 5.39 11.67 -4.60
N THR A 259 6.10 12.46 -3.79
CA THR A 259 7.55 12.64 -3.89
C THR A 259 8.29 11.46 -3.26
N ALA A 260 9.61 11.38 -3.48
CA ALA A 260 10.46 10.42 -2.78
C ALA A 260 10.34 10.58 -1.25
N LEU A 261 10.26 11.81 -0.73
CA LEU A 261 10.04 12.10 0.70
C LEU A 261 8.72 11.50 1.20
N ALA A 262 7.62 11.75 0.49
CA ALA A 262 6.31 11.22 0.85
C ALA A 262 6.28 9.67 0.81
N LEU A 263 6.92 9.06 -0.21
CA LEU A 263 7.03 7.60 -0.32
C LEU A 263 7.87 6.99 0.80
N ALA A 264 9.01 7.58 1.15
CA ALA A 264 9.84 7.13 2.25
C ALA A 264 9.05 7.13 3.57
N ILE A 265 8.36 8.23 3.88
CA ILE A 265 7.53 8.33 5.10
C ILE A 265 6.38 7.32 5.06
N PHE A 266 5.69 7.23 3.92
CA PHE A 266 4.58 6.29 3.75
C PHE A 266 4.99 4.84 4.00
N ASN A 267 6.21 4.45 3.66
CA ASN A 267 6.75 3.11 3.90
C ASN A 267 7.46 2.96 5.26
N GLY A 268 7.64 4.05 6.02
CA GLY A 268 8.31 4.03 7.33
C GLY A 268 9.84 4.11 7.24
N ASN A 269 10.37 4.48 6.09
CA ASN A 269 11.81 4.60 5.81
C ASN A 269 12.32 5.98 6.25
N TYR A 270 12.33 6.23 7.57
CA TYR A 270 12.57 7.58 8.13
C TYR A 270 14.01 8.06 7.94
N ASP A 271 14.99 7.16 7.83
CA ASP A 271 16.37 7.52 7.55
C ASP A 271 16.53 8.09 6.13
N VAL A 272 15.88 7.47 5.14
CA VAL A 272 15.81 8.02 3.77
C VAL A 272 15.06 9.34 3.76
N ALA A 273 13.91 9.42 4.46
CA ALA A 273 13.16 10.67 4.57
C ALA A 273 14.00 11.79 5.19
N SER A 274 14.76 11.48 6.25
CA SER A 274 15.67 12.42 6.89
C SER A 274 16.77 12.91 5.94
N LEU A 275 17.37 12.00 5.17
CA LEU A 275 18.34 12.34 4.12
C LEU A 275 17.73 13.29 3.07
N LEU A 276 16.50 13.01 2.63
CA LEU A 276 15.82 13.84 1.63
C LEU A 276 15.51 15.25 2.15
N VAL A 277 15.11 15.39 3.43
CA VAL A 277 14.94 16.72 4.07
C VAL A 277 16.28 17.48 4.09
N ASP A 278 17.40 16.82 4.45
CA ASP A 278 18.74 17.40 4.40
C ASP A 278 19.13 17.84 2.98
N SER A 279 18.67 17.07 1.99
CA SER A 279 18.88 17.34 0.57
C SER A 279 17.90 18.37 -0.02
N LYS A 280 17.18 19.10 0.83
CA LYS A 280 16.23 20.18 0.45
C LYS A 280 14.99 19.70 -0.32
N ALA A 281 14.54 18.49 -0.05
CA ALA A 281 13.22 18.07 -0.51
C ALA A 281 12.14 19.04 0.02
N ASP A 282 11.16 19.34 -0.82
CA ASP A 282 10.02 20.19 -0.45
C ASP A 282 9.12 19.45 0.56
N VAL A 283 9.22 19.85 1.83
CA VAL A 283 8.46 19.29 2.95
C VAL A 283 6.96 19.63 2.89
N ASN A 284 6.56 20.52 1.97
CA ASN A 284 5.17 20.94 1.77
C ASN A 284 4.55 20.38 0.48
N LYS A 285 5.32 19.67 -0.33
CA LYS A 285 4.82 19.09 -1.58
C LYS A 285 3.78 18.01 -1.30
N ALA A 286 2.52 18.37 -1.49
CA ALA A 286 1.40 17.45 -1.33
C ALA A 286 1.26 16.53 -2.55
N ASP A 287 0.75 15.33 -2.32
CA ASP A 287 0.37 14.38 -3.38
C ASP A 287 -0.97 14.76 -4.04
N ALA A 288 -1.44 13.92 -4.96
CA ALA A 288 -2.72 14.12 -5.67
C ALA A 288 -3.94 14.15 -4.74
N GLN A 289 -3.84 13.57 -3.54
CA GLN A 289 -4.88 13.58 -2.50
C GLN A 289 -4.71 14.74 -1.50
N ARG A 290 -3.72 15.60 -1.72
CA ARG A 290 -3.34 16.73 -0.86
C ARG A 290 -2.72 16.30 0.49
N PHE A 291 -2.20 15.08 0.62
CA PHE A 291 -1.42 14.69 1.77
C PHE A 291 -0.01 15.25 1.68
N THR A 292 0.39 16.01 2.70
CA THR A 292 1.76 16.51 2.85
C THR A 292 2.66 15.46 3.53
N PRO A 293 3.98 15.54 3.36
CA PRO A 293 4.93 14.70 4.11
C PRO A 293 4.71 14.76 5.63
N LEU A 294 4.44 15.95 6.18
CA LEU A 294 4.14 16.12 7.60
C LEU A 294 2.89 15.33 8.02
N PHE A 295 1.81 15.40 7.24
CA PHE A 295 0.59 14.65 7.54
C PHE A 295 0.84 13.14 7.53
N TYR A 296 1.59 12.64 6.54
CA TYR A 296 1.98 11.23 6.49
C TYR A 296 2.76 10.78 7.73
N ALA A 297 3.71 11.60 8.22
CA ALA A 297 4.49 11.26 9.40
C ALA A 297 3.62 11.25 10.67
N VAL A 298 2.73 12.24 10.82
CA VAL A 298 1.76 12.31 11.93
C VAL A 298 0.81 11.13 11.89
N ASP A 299 0.29 10.78 10.71
CA ASP A 299 -0.59 9.64 10.54
C ASP A 299 0.13 8.32 10.86
N ARG A 300 1.37 8.15 10.38
CA ARG A 300 2.19 6.97 10.69
C ARG A 300 2.46 6.80 12.18
N ARG A 301 2.77 7.87 12.89
CA ARG A 301 2.98 7.84 14.34
C ARG A 301 1.71 7.39 15.08
N ASN A 302 0.57 7.82 14.59
CA ASN A 302 -0.74 7.57 15.18
C ASN A 302 -1.52 6.46 14.47
N MET A 303 -0.86 5.71 13.58
CA MET A 303 -1.43 4.48 13.04
C MET A 303 -1.54 3.45 14.16
N GLU A 304 -2.76 3.02 14.34
CA GLU A 304 -3.05 1.92 15.23
C GLU A 304 -2.57 0.64 14.58
N THR A 305 -1.68 -0.05 15.28
CA THR A 305 -1.20 -1.34 14.86
C THR A 305 -2.35 -2.33 14.95
N ALA A 306 -3.06 -2.53 13.84
CA ALA A 306 -3.93 -3.68 13.73
C ALA A 306 -3.07 -4.93 13.97
N PRO A 307 -3.51 -5.86 14.83
CA PRO A 307 -2.75 -7.08 15.12
C PRO A 307 -2.37 -7.90 13.89
N ASN A 308 -2.99 -7.60 12.75
CA ASN A 308 -2.78 -8.30 11.47
C ASN A 308 -1.68 -7.68 10.58
N PHE A 309 -1.03 -6.58 11.02
CA PHE A 309 0.02 -5.90 10.26
C PHE A 309 1.26 -5.59 11.12
N PRO A 310 1.94 -6.61 11.70
CA PRO A 310 3.07 -6.40 12.60
C PRO A 310 4.26 -5.69 11.93
N TRP A 311 4.38 -5.75 10.59
CA TRP A 311 5.44 -5.06 9.83
C TRP A 311 5.26 -3.54 9.71
N MET A 312 4.12 -3.00 10.14
CA MET A 312 3.88 -1.55 10.09
C MET A 312 4.47 -0.78 11.27
N VAL A 313 4.95 -1.47 12.29
CA VAL A 313 5.61 -0.83 13.45
C VAL A 313 7.08 -0.66 13.13
N THR A 314 7.41 0.50 12.60
CA THR A 314 8.78 0.98 12.45
C THR A 314 9.14 1.93 13.60
N ALA A 315 10.32 2.51 13.57
CA ALA A 315 10.77 3.50 14.55
C ALA A 315 9.76 4.66 14.71
N ASP A 316 9.83 5.38 15.84
CA ASP A 316 9.03 6.57 16.08
C ASP A 316 9.40 7.69 15.09
N PRO A 317 8.47 8.24 14.31
CA PRO A 317 8.75 9.33 13.38
C PRO A 317 8.92 10.71 14.05
N MET A 318 8.80 10.84 15.36
CA MET A 318 8.89 12.13 16.06
C MET A 318 10.16 12.93 15.72
N PRO A 319 11.36 12.33 15.65
CA PRO A 319 12.55 13.06 15.22
C PRO A 319 12.44 13.65 13.81
N LEU A 320 11.85 12.88 12.87
CA LEU A 320 11.60 13.34 11.51
C LEU A 320 10.54 14.45 11.46
N ILE A 321 9.47 14.34 12.25
CA ILE A 321 8.42 15.38 12.37
C ILE A 321 9.06 16.69 12.80
N ARG A 322 9.88 16.69 13.87
CA ARG A 322 10.62 17.88 14.32
C ARG A 322 11.49 18.44 13.20
N LYS A 323 12.26 17.62 12.54
CA LYS A 323 13.14 18.00 11.43
C LYS A 323 12.39 18.65 10.28
N MET A 324 11.23 18.11 9.89
CA MET A 324 10.39 18.69 8.84
C MET A 324 9.79 20.02 9.26
N LEU A 325 9.35 20.15 10.51
CA LEU A 325 8.85 21.43 11.06
C LEU A 325 9.97 22.49 11.11
N ASP A 326 11.20 22.10 11.49
CA ASP A 326 12.38 22.98 11.46
C ASP A 326 12.76 23.37 10.02
N ALA A 327 12.47 22.52 9.03
CA ALA A 327 12.64 22.80 7.61
C ALA A 327 11.49 23.61 7.00
N GLY A 328 10.49 24.03 7.78
CA GLY A 328 9.38 24.87 7.33
C GLY A 328 8.15 24.10 6.84
N ALA A 329 7.94 22.86 7.31
CA ALA A 329 6.69 22.17 7.04
C ALA A 329 5.49 22.94 7.62
N ASN A 330 4.46 23.15 6.82
CA ASN A 330 3.25 23.85 7.21
C ASN A 330 2.34 22.96 8.07
N PRO A 331 2.18 23.21 9.38
CA PRO A 331 1.33 22.39 10.24
C PRO A 331 -0.17 22.59 9.97
N ASN A 332 -0.53 23.66 9.23
CA ASN A 332 -1.90 24.03 8.90
C ASN A 332 -2.33 23.60 7.49
N ALA A 333 -1.51 22.81 6.80
CA ALA A 333 -1.86 22.28 5.50
C ALA A 333 -3.14 21.44 5.59
N LEU A 334 -4.12 21.80 4.77
CA LEU A 334 -5.41 21.10 4.72
C LEU A 334 -5.31 19.84 3.87
N VAL A 335 -5.82 18.74 4.38
CA VAL A 335 -6.00 17.49 3.66
C VAL A 335 -7.47 17.27 3.35
N ASN A 336 -7.78 16.81 2.13
CA ASN A 336 -9.16 16.69 1.67
C ASN A 336 -9.76 15.30 1.87
N ASN A 337 -8.94 14.31 2.20
CA ASN A 337 -9.35 12.93 2.34
C ASN A 337 -8.57 12.22 3.46
N THR A 338 -9.15 11.15 3.98
CA THR A 338 -8.40 10.17 4.77
C THR A 338 -7.67 9.20 3.83
N PRO A 339 -6.47 8.73 4.18
CA PRO A 339 -5.77 7.71 3.39
C PRO A 339 -6.61 6.42 3.34
N ARG A 340 -7.42 6.24 2.30
CA ARG A 340 -8.32 5.08 2.14
C ARG A 340 -7.59 3.72 2.20
N ALA A 341 -6.33 3.69 1.82
CA ALA A 341 -5.53 2.46 1.82
C ALA A 341 -5.26 1.87 3.21
N ARG A 342 -5.48 2.64 4.28
CA ARG A 342 -5.15 2.24 5.66
C ARG A 342 -6.35 2.14 6.59
N MET A 343 -7.49 2.70 6.20
CA MET A 343 -8.74 2.52 6.94
C MET A 343 -9.52 1.37 6.31
N ARG A 344 -9.35 0.20 6.88
CA ARG A 344 -10.22 -0.92 6.59
C ARG A 344 -11.60 -0.57 7.16
N GLU A 345 -12.53 -0.29 6.24
CA GLU A 345 -13.97 -0.28 6.45
C GLU A 345 -14.47 0.35 7.76
N GLY A 346 -14.99 1.53 7.72
CA GLY A 346 -15.99 1.86 8.69
C GLY A 346 -16.10 3.27 9.23
N SER A 347 -15.22 4.21 8.94
CA SER A 347 -15.53 5.60 9.29
C SER A 347 -15.35 6.54 8.09
N PRO A 348 -16.42 6.74 7.29
CA PRO A 348 -16.40 7.72 6.21
C PRO A 348 -16.35 9.17 6.70
N ARG A 349 -16.45 9.40 8.02
CA ARG A 349 -16.57 10.73 8.62
C ARG A 349 -15.28 11.38 9.07
N ILE A 350 -14.17 10.62 9.25
CA ILE A 350 -12.96 11.23 9.73
C ILE A 350 -12.18 11.82 8.54
N VAL A 351 -12.59 12.98 8.09
CA VAL A 351 -11.80 13.80 7.19
C VAL A 351 -10.99 14.78 8.04
N PHE A 352 -9.77 14.40 8.39
CA PHE A 352 -8.90 15.27 9.16
C PHE A 352 -8.53 16.50 8.34
N ALA A 353 -8.84 17.68 8.85
CA ALA A 353 -8.49 18.92 8.20
C ALA A 353 -6.96 19.14 8.22
N THR A 354 -6.29 18.86 9.33
CA THR A 354 -4.88 19.14 9.56
C THR A 354 -4.15 18.01 10.30
N ALA A 355 -2.82 18.09 10.30
CA ALA A 355 -1.97 17.21 11.12
C ALA A 355 -2.32 17.31 12.62
N LEU A 356 -2.65 18.51 13.12
CA LEU A 356 -3.05 18.74 14.50
C LEU A 356 -4.35 17.96 14.83
N MET A 357 -5.34 18.00 13.97
CA MET A 357 -6.59 17.25 14.20
C MET A 357 -6.35 15.74 14.24
N ARG A 358 -5.46 15.22 13.38
CA ARG A 358 -5.08 13.80 13.43
C ARG A 358 -4.39 13.41 14.74
N ALA A 359 -3.51 14.29 15.25
CA ALA A 359 -2.87 14.09 16.54
C ALA A 359 -3.86 14.19 17.72
N ALA A 360 -4.80 15.14 17.66
CA ALA A 360 -5.86 15.32 18.65
C ALA A 360 -6.77 14.07 18.73
N PHE A 361 -7.19 13.54 17.59
CA PHE A 361 -7.99 12.32 17.51
C PHE A 361 -7.28 11.11 18.16
N ALA A 362 -5.99 10.97 17.94
CA ALA A 362 -5.18 9.92 18.56
C ALA A 362 -4.86 10.19 20.05
N ALA A 363 -5.13 11.39 20.53
CA ALA A 363 -4.76 11.87 21.85
C ALA A 363 -3.23 11.84 22.11
N ASP A 364 -2.42 12.11 21.08
CA ASP A 364 -0.96 12.16 21.18
C ASP A 364 -0.52 13.53 21.74
N LEU A 365 -0.51 13.64 23.05
CA LEU A 365 -0.27 14.89 23.77
C LEU A 365 1.05 15.56 23.39
N ASP A 366 2.13 14.77 23.29
CA ASP A 366 3.46 15.32 22.93
C ASP A 366 3.48 15.90 21.52
N LEU A 367 2.84 15.20 20.59
CA LEU A 367 2.73 15.68 19.20
C LEU A 367 1.80 16.89 19.09
N VAL A 368 0.67 16.88 19.80
CA VAL A 368 -0.24 18.05 19.87
C VAL A 368 0.51 19.27 20.35
N LYS A 369 1.24 19.18 21.46
CA LYS A 369 2.05 20.29 22.00
C LYS A 369 3.09 20.76 20.99
N LEU A 370 3.84 19.83 20.39
CA LEU A 370 4.84 20.17 19.38
C LEU A 370 4.23 20.93 18.18
N LEU A 371 3.10 20.46 17.66
CA LEU A 371 2.44 21.11 16.52
C LEU A 371 1.95 22.52 16.89
N LEU A 372 1.36 22.70 18.07
CA LEU A 372 0.94 24.01 18.59
C LEU A 372 2.14 24.96 18.78
N GLU A 373 3.25 24.49 19.35
CA GLU A 373 4.51 25.24 19.48
C GLU A 373 5.06 25.71 18.13
N ARG A 374 4.78 24.95 17.06
CA ARG A 374 5.21 25.25 15.69
C ARG A 374 4.14 25.95 14.86
N GLY A 375 3.12 26.53 15.50
CA GLY A 375 2.13 27.41 14.87
C GLY A 375 0.94 26.68 14.23
N ALA A 376 0.64 25.46 14.66
CA ALA A 376 -0.63 24.82 14.30
C ALA A 376 -1.80 25.60 14.91
N ASP A 377 -2.80 25.91 14.09
CA ASP A 377 -4.00 26.63 14.52
C ASP A 377 -5.06 25.66 15.07
N PRO A 378 -5.38 25.72 16.38
CA PRO A 378 -6.37 24.84 17.00
C PRO A 378 -7.82 25.16 16.62
N LYS A 379 -8.07 26.20 15.81
CA LYS A 379 -9.41 26.63 15.40
C LYS A 379 -9.80 26.19 13.99
N ILE A 380 -8.88 25.57 13.26
CA ILE A 380 -9.22 25.02 11.94
C ILE A 380 -10.20 23.87 12.10
N LEU A 381 -11.33 23.95 11.41
CA LEU A 381 -12.37 22.95 11.39
C LEU A 381 -12.10 21.88 10.30
N SER A 382 -12.65 20.69 10.50
CA SER A 382 -12.71 19.68 9.44
C SER A 382 -13.71 20.10 8.35
N ARG A 383 -13.80 19.28 7.30
CA ARG A 383 -14.77 19.47 6.23
C ARG A 383 -16.23 19.49 6.72
N ASP A 384 -16.53 18.72 7.77
CA ASP A 384 -17.87 18.58 8.33
C ASP A 384 -18.03 19.44 9.61
N ASN A 385 -17.24 20.52 9.71
CA ASN A 385 -17.21 21.49 10.83
C ASN A 385 -16.83 20.89 12.20
N GLU A 386 -16.10 19.78 12.24
CA GLU A 386 -15.61 19.19 13.48
C GLU A 386 -14.45 20.01 14.07
N THR A 387 -14.42 20.11 15.40
CA THR A 387 -13.34 20.80 16.14
C THR A 387 -12.25 19.85 16.60
N MET A 388 -11.08 20.43 16.97
CA MET A 388 -10.01 19.70 17.65
C MET A 388 -10.49 19.07 18.96
N LEU A 389 -11.40 19.76 19.67
CA LEU A 389 -11.99 19.26 20.91
C LEU A 389 -12.88 18.03 20.67
N SER A 390 -13.73 18.06 19.63
CA SER A 390 -14.57 16.92 19.27
C SER A 390 -13.73 15.70 18.89
N ALA A 391 -12.66 15.91 18.08
CA ALA A 391 -11.71 14.87 17.70
C ALA A 391 -11.01 14.28 18.94
N ALA A 392 -10.53 15.12 19.86
CA ALA A 392 -9.88 14.69 21.09
C ALA A 392 -10.85 13.97 22.04
N ALA A 393 -12.12 14.39 22.10
CA ALA A 393 -13.14 13.77 22.94
C ALA A 393 -13.51 12.34 22.48
N GLY A 394 -13.15 11.94 21.25
CA GLY A 394 -13.39 10.59 20.76
C GLY A 394 -14.40 10.51 19.64
N LEU A 395 -14.62 11.61 18.91
CA LEU A 395 -15.48 11.62 17.73
C LEU A 395 -15.06 10.51 16.75
N ALA A 396 -16.01 9.74 16.29
CA ALA A 396 -15.82 8.63 15.37
C ALA A 396 -14.84 7.52 15.85
N PHE A 397 -14.55 7.45 17.14
CA PHE A 397 -13.77 6.36 17.72
C PHE A 397 -14.55 5.04 17.62
N ILE A 398 -13.92 4.01 17.10
CA ILE A 398 -14.52 2.68 16.95
C ILE A 398 -13.79 1.70 17.86
N HIS A 399 -14.48 1.21 18.88
CA HIS A 399 -13.94 0.23 19.79
C HIS A 399 -13.53 -1.06 19.07
N GLY A 400 -12.34 -1.57 19.41
CA GLY A 400 -11.79 -2.79 18.78
C GLY A 400 -11.06 -2.56 17.46
N TYR A 401 -11.21 -1.38 16.85
CA TYR A 401 -10.47 -0.98 15.65
C TYR A 401 -9.41 0.07 15.95
N HIS A 402 -9.70 0.98 16.88
CA HIS A 402 -8.79 2.04 17.28
C HIS A 402 -8.11 1.70 18.62
N ARG A 403 -6.79 1.73 18.65
CA ARG A 403 -6.02 1.72 19.89
C ARG A 403 -5.76 3.16 20.27
N GLY A 404 -6.50 3.66 21.24
CA GLY A 404 -6.26 4.98 21.78
C GLY A 404 -5.04 5.02 22.69
N LYS A 405 -4.46 6.19 22.87
CA LYS A 405 -3.55 6.48 23.99
C LYS A 405 -4.29 6.28 25.32
N PRO A 406 -3.55 6.15 26.46
CA PRO A 406 -4.18 6.01 27.76
C PRO A 406 -5.27 7.08 28.00
N PRO A 407 -6.38 6.74 28.67
CA PRO A 407 -7.49 7.68 28.93
C PRO A 407 -7.02 8.99 29.59
N GLU A 408 -5.97 8.93 30.41
CA GLU A 408 -5.39 10.07 31.09
C GLU A 408 -4.73 11.06 30.12
N GLU A 409 -4.02 10.57 29.10
CA GLU A 409 -3.45 11.42 28.04
C GLU A 409 -4.56 12.09 27.23
N ARG A 410 -5.61 11.34 26.87
CA ARG A 410 -6.77 11.87 26.17
C ARG A 410 -7.45 12.99 26.94
N LEU A 411 -7.64 12.82 28.24
CA LEU A 411 -8.20 13.87 29.09
C LEU A 411 -7.33 15.13 29.09
N GLN A 412 -5.99 14.99 29.10
CA GLN A 412 -5.09 16.14 29.04
C GLN A 412 -5.20 16.88 27.71
N VAL A 413 -5.34 16.15 26.59
CA VAL A 413 -5.56 16.77 25.26
C VAL A 413 -6.90 17.50 25.21
N VAL A 414 -7.96 16.91 25.76
CA VAL A 414 -9.29 17.56 25.87
C VAL A 414 -9.19 18.85 26.69
N LYS A 415 -8.55 18.83 27.86
CA LYS A 415 -8.33 20.01 28.70
C LYS A 415 -7.59 21.10 27.95
N LEU A 416 -6.52 20.75 27.27
CA LEU A 416 -5.71 21.69 26.48
C LEU A 416 -6.57 22.41 25.42
N PHE A 417 -7.42 21.71 24.68
CA PHE A 417 -8.25 22.36 23.67
C PHE A 417 -9.35 23.23 24.27
N VAL A 418 -9.91 22.88 25.44
CA VAL A 418 -10.84 23.77 26.16
C VAL A 418 -10.10 25.04 26.62
N GLU A 419 -8.88 24.91 27.18
CA GLU A 419 -8.03 26.04 27.58
C GLU A 419 -7.64 26.95 26.39
N LEU A 420 -7.49 26.38 25.20
CA LEU A 420 -7.24 27.12 23.95
C LEU A 420 -8.52 27.77 23.37
N GLY A 421 -9.64 27.66 24.08
CA GLY A 421 -10.90 28.33 23.74
C GLY A 421 -11.74 27.61 22.68
N ASN A 422 -11.60 26.28 22.55
CA ASN A 422 -12.59 25.52 21.81
C ASN A 422 -13.90 25.48 22.59
N ASP A 423 -15.02 25.73 21.91
CA ASP A 423 -16.34 25.72 22.53
C ASP A 423 -16.77 24.28 22.87
N VAL A 424 -17.06 24.03 24.14
CA VAL A 424 -17.52 22.72 24.65
C VAL A 424 -18.90 22.34 24.12
N ASN A 425 -19.67 23.31 23.58
CA ASN A 425 -21.00 23.13 23.03
C ASN A 425 -21.02 23.26 21.49
N TRP A 426 -19.83 23.39 20.85
CA TRP A 426 -19.77 23.37 19.40
C TRP A 426 -20.39 22.09 18.85
N HIS A 427 -21.11 22.20 17.76
CA HIS A 427 -21.65 21.06 17.05
C HIS A 427 -21.17 21.04 15.60
N ASP A 428 -20.92 19.84 15.09
CA ASP A 428 -20.59 19.62 13.67
C ASP A 428 -21.85 19.74 12.78
N ASP A 429 -21.70 19.49 11.48
CA ASP A 429 -22.81 19.53 10.50
C ASP A 429 -23.91 18.46 10.77
N TYR A 430 -23.67 17.55 11.68
CA TYR A 430 -24.62 16.51 12.09
C TYR A 430 -25.24 16.80 13.47
N GLY A 431 -24.83 17.87 14.11
CA GLY A 431 -25.25 18.24 15.45
C GLY A 431 -24.47 17.53 16.56
N ILE A 432 -23.38 16.82 16.23
CA ILE A 432 -22.58 16.09 17.21
C ILE A 432 -21.75 17.06 18.05
N THR A 433 -21.89 17.00 19.37
CA THR A 433 -21.13 17.81 20.32
C THR A 433 -19.92 17.04 20.86
N PRO A 434 -18.90 17.72 21.44
CA PRO A 434 -17.81 17.06 22.16
C PRO A 434 -18.28 16.11 23.27
N LEU A 435 -19.40 16.44 23.95
CA LEU A 435 -19.97 15.57 24.97
C LEU A 435 -20.54 14.28 24.38
N MET A 436 -21.22 14.34 23.22
CA MET A 436 -21.69 13.16 22.50
C MET A 436 -20.51 12.28 22.05
N ALA A 437 -19.43 12.89 21.57
CA ALA A 437 -18.20 12.19 21.21
C ALA A 437 -17.56 11.47 22.40
N ALA A 438 -17.47 12.13 23.55
CA ALA A 438 -16.96 11.56 24.81
C ALA A 438 -17.86 10.43 25.33
N ALA A 439 -19.17 10.57 25.17
CA ALA A 439 -20.15 9.55 25.55
C ALA A 439 -20.04 8.29 24.69
N ASN A 440 -19.84 8.46 23.38
CA ASN A 440 -19.57 7.35 22.44
C ASN A 440 -18.25 6.64 22.77
N TYR A 441 -17.22 7.40 23.16
CA TYR A 441 -15.94 6.85 23.59
C TYR A 441 -16.02 6.15 24.95
N GLY A 442 -16.96 6.57 25.80
CA GLY A 442 -17.23 5.98 27.12
C GLY A 442 -16.28 6.44 28.23
N SER A 443 -15.61 7.57 28.07
CA SER A 443 -14.66 8.07 29.10
C SER A 443 -15.34 8.90 30.14
N VAL A 444 -15.61 8.31 31.31
CA VAL A 444 -16.19 9.00 32.48
C VAL A 444 -15.39 10.26 32.88
N PRO A 445 -14.04 10.26 32.94
CA PRO A 445 -13.28 11.46 33.28
C PRO A 445 -13.45 12.61 32.28
N ILE A 446 -13.56 12.31 30.97
CA ILE A 446 -13.76 13.33 29.94
C ILE A 446 -15.18 13.88 30.01
N ILE A 447 -16.18 13.00 30.15
CA ILE A 447 -17.60 13.38 30.31
C ILE A 447 -17.75 14.30 31.52
N GLN A 448 -17.20 13.91 32.67
CA GLN A 448 -17.23 14.73 33.89
C GLN A 448 -16.61 16.11 33.65
N TYR A 449 -15.41 16.16 33.07
CA TYR A 449 -14.72 17.42 32.79
C TYR A 449 -15.53 18.33 31.85
N LEU A 450 -16.09 17.77 30.77
CA LEU A 450 -16.91 18.56 29.83
C LEU A 450 -18.19 19.09 30.49
N ILE A 451 -18.86 18.29 31.34
CA ILE A 451 -20.03 18.73 32.12
C ILE A 451 -19.66 19.87 33.06
N ASP A 452 -18.52 19.77 33.75
CA ASP A 452 -18.02 20.80 34.67
C ASP A 452 -17.58 22.08 33.90
N ALA A 453 -17.13 21.94 32.66
CA ALA A 453 -16.82 23.03 31.75
C ALA A 453 -18.06 23.65 31.07
N GLY A 454 -19.27 23.18 31.38
CA GLY A 454 -20.52 23.74 30.90
C GLY A 454 -21.10 23.08 29.65
N ALA A 455 -20.72 21.83 29.35
CA ALA A 455 -21.33 21.09 28.26
C ALA A 455 -22.84 20.85 28.49
N ASP A 456 -23.62 21.03 27.44
CA ASP A 456 -25.07 20.89 27.43
C ASP A 456 -25.48 19.42 27.33
N LEU A 457 -26.01 18.89 28.43
CA LEU A 457 -26.57 17.54 28.49
C LEU A 457 -27.89 17.38 27.73
N SER A 458 -28.56 18.49 27.41
CA SER A 458 -29.83 18.50 26.68
C SER A 458 -29.68 18.69 25.17
N ALA A 459 -28.41 18.87 24.69
CA ALA A 459 -28.14 19.01 23.27
C ALA A 459 -28.63 17.79 22.47
N HIS A 460 -29.08 18.02 21.26
CA HIS A 460 -29.50 16.97 20.34
C HIS A 460 -28.71 17.02 19.05
N ASP A 461 -28.40 15.85 18.51
CA ASP A 461 -27.91 15.76 17.14
C ASP A 461 -29.10 16.07 16.17
N LEU A 462 -28.80 16.12 14.86
CA LEU A 462 -29.82 16.46 13.86
C LEU A 462 -30.71 15.28 13.44
N GLY A 463 -30.55 14.08 14.03
CA GLY A 463 -31.34 12.89 13.66
C GLY A 463 -31.27 12.53 12.18
N LYS A 464 -30.30 13.06 11.44
CA LYS A 464 -30.19 12.84 10.00
C LYS A 464 -29.76 11.42 9.70
N LYS A 465 -30.45 10.80 8.75
CA LYS A 465 -29.97 9.61 8.08
C LYS A 465 -28.62 9.94 7.46
N ASN A 466 -27.58 9.37 8.03
CA ASN A 466 -26.31 9.40 7.39
C ASN A 466 -26.20 8.30 6.36
N ASP A 467 -25.50 8.60 5.28
CA ASP A 467 -25.21 7.70 4.16
C ASP A 467 -24.34 6.48 4.56
N GLY A 468 -24.68 5.83 5.68
CA GLY A 468 -24.16 4.53 6.10
C GLY A 468 -23.09 4.52 7.18
N ALA A 469 -22.77 5.63 7.87
CA ALA A 469 -21.62 5.67 8.76
C ALA A 469 -21.90 5.62 10.27
N PHE A 470 -23.06 6.08 10.72
CA PHE A 470 -23.49 6.00 12.13
C PHE A 470 -24.95 5.60 12.22
N GLY A 471 -25.28 4.90 13.29
CA GLY A 471 -26.59 4.28 13.47
C GLY A 471 -27.73 5.20 13.06
N SER A 472 -28.58 4.71 12.22
CA SER A 472 -29.73 5.43 11.69
C SER A 472 -30.80 5.54 12.78
N SER A 473 -30.67 6.49 13.68
CA SER A 473 -31.83 6.91 14.41
C SER A 473 -32.62 7.87 13.50
N ASN A 474 -33.94 7.68 13.42
CA ASN A 474 -34.78 8.60 12.67
C ASN A 474 -35.20 9.83 13.53
N GLU A 475 -34.65 9.93 14.73
CA GLU A 475 -34.93 11.03 15.67
C GLU A 475 -33.61 11.57 16.26
N PRO A 476 -33.61 12.84 16.70
CA PRO A 476 -32.46 13.45 17.36
C PRO A 476 -32.05 12.71 18.63
N LEU A 477 -30.74 12.49 18.83
CA LEU A 477 -30.17 11.79 19.97
C LEU A 477 -29.50 12.77 20.95
N MET A 478 -29.65 12.48 22.23
CA MET A 478 -28.97 13.20 23.32
C MET A 478 -27.56 12.59 23.61
N PRO A 479 -26.68 13.30 24.32
CA PRO A 479 -25.37 12.75 24.71
C PRO A 479 -25.44 11.39 25.41
N ILE A 480 -26.43 11.19 26.29
CA ILE A 480 -26.61 9.93 27.02
C ILE A 480 -26.91 8.75 26.09
N ASP A 481 -27.58 8.97 24.97
CA ASP A 481 -27.91 7.92 24.01
C ASP A 481 -26.66 7.32 23.35
N TYR A 482 -25.64 8.13 23.15
CA TYR A 482 -24.34 7.67 22.65
C TYR A 482 -23.64 6.75 23.65
N ALA A 483 -23.76 7.01 24.97
CA ALA A 483 -23.22 6.11 25.99
C ALA A 483 -24.05 4.82 26.11
N ILE A 484 -25.35 4.86 25.84
CA ILE A 484 -26.21 3.67 25.73
C ILE A 484 -25.88 2.87 24.46
N GLY A 485 -25.10 3.46 23.53
CA GLY A 485 -24.68 2.84 22.28
C GLY A 485 -25.73 2.98 21.17
N VAL A 486 -26.64 3.97 21.24
CA VAL A 486 -27.46 4.41 20.11
C VAL A 486 -26.58 5.30 19.24
N GLY A 487 -26.66 5.16 17.93
CA GLY A 487 -25.83 5.99 17.04
C GLY A 487 -24.37 5.54 16.91
N THR A 488 -23.96 4.45 17.56
CA THR A 488 -22.60 3.91 17.42
C THR A 488 -22.51 2.94 16.24
N PHE A 489 -21.56 3.19 15.34
CA PHE A 489 -21.17 2.20 14.35
C PHE A 489 -20.18 1.21 14.96
N VAL A 490 -20.60 -0.04 15.13
CA VAL A 490 -19.70 -1.12 15.50
C VAL A 490 -19.83 -2.21 14.44
N PRO A 491 -18.73 -2.62 13.80
CA PRO A 491 -18.76 -3.77 12.91
C PRO A 491 -19.31 -4.99 13.67
N ASN A 492 -20.16 -5.76 13.01
CA ASN A 492 -20.85 -6.94 13.57
C ASN A 492 -22.02 -6.67 14.52
N ASN A 493 -22.66 -5.50 14.44
CA ASN A 493 -23.85 -5.18 15.26
C ASN A 493 -23.65 -5.29 16.79
N ALA A 494 -22.42 -5.23 17.27
CA ALA A 494 -22.14 -5.22 18.71
C ALA A 494 -22.47 -3.83 19.26
N VAL A 495 -23.43 -3.73 20.17
CA VAL A 495 -23.73 -2.50 20.90
C VAL A 495 -22.83 -2.44 22.14
N ILE A 496 -22.01 -1.39 22.24
CA ILE A 496 -21.21 -1.14 23.43
C ILE A 496 -21.97 -0.16 24.31
N ILE A 497 -22.26 -0.57 25.54
CA ILE A 497 -22.93 0.25 26.54
C ILE A 497 -21.89 0.64 27.58
N HIS A 498 -21.72 1.94 27.76
CA HIS A 498 -20.83 2.53 28.75
C HIS A 498 -21.61 2.86 30.02
N GLN A 499 -21.86 1.84 30.89
CA GLN A 499 -22.76 1.96 32.03
C GLN A 499 -22.36 3.11 32.98
N ASP A 500 -21.09 3.22 33.32
CA ASP A 500 -20.61 4.26 34.25
C ASP A 500 -20.84 5.68 33.69
N ALA A 501 -20.69 5.83 32.36
CA ALA A 501 -20.97 7.09 31.67
C ALA A 501 -22.48 7.41 31.67
N VAL A 502 -23.33 6.40 31.45
CA VAL A 502 -24.79 6.53 31.54
C VAL A 502 -25.20 6.97 32.94
N ASP A 503 -24.69 6.29 33.97
CA ASP A 503 -25.04 6.58 35.37
C ASP A 503 -24.62 7.99 35.78
N LEU A 504 -23.41 8.42 35.36
CA LEU A 504 -22.93 9.79 35.58
C LEU A 504 -23.85 10.82 34.92
N MET A 505 -24.12 10.69 33.64
CA MET A 505 -24.98 11.65 32.91
C MET A 505 -26.41 11.66 33.44
N ALA A 506 -26.97 10.49 33.72
CA ALA A 506 -28.31 10.38 34.32
C ALA A 506 -28.41 11.10 35.66
N LYS A 507 -27.38 11.02 36.50
CA LYS A 507 -27.29 11.77 37.75
C LYS A 507 -27.38 13.28 37.51
N TYR A 508 -26.52 13.81 36.61
CA TYR A 508 -26.53 15.25 36.30
C TYR A 508 -27.82 15.72 35.64
N MET A 509 -28.40 14.92 34.76
CA MET A 509 -29.68 15.21 34.15
C MET A 509 -30.79 15.34 35.21
N LYS A 510 -30.83 14.39 36.17
CA LYS A 510 -31.79 14.44 37.29
C LYS A 510 -31.58 15.68 38.16
N GLU A 511 -30.33 15.99 38.54
CA GLU A 511 -29.98 17.15 39.35
C GLU A 511 -30.36 18.49 38.68
N ARG A 512 -30.30 18.55 37.34
CA ARG A 512 -30.58 19.75 36.54
C ARG A 512 -32.02 19.76 35.99
N GLY A 513 -32.83 18.76 36.28
CA GLY A 513 -34.21 18.65 35.78
C GLY A 513 -34.33 18.44 34.26
N ILE A 514 -33.31 17.84 33.63
CA ILE A 514 -33.29 17.55 32.20
C ILE A 514 -34.00 16.22 31.93
N ALA A 515 -35.08 16.28 31.12
CA ALA A 515 -35.82 15.08 30.71
C ALA A 515 -35.08 14.36 29.57
N HIS A 516 -35.11 13.03 29.59
CA HIS A 516 -34.67 12.23 28.46
C HIS A 516 -35.77 12.18 27.38
N THR A 517 -35.47 12.57 26.16
CA THR A 517 -36.47 12.78 25.09
C THR A 517 -36.45 11.72 24.00
N THR A 518 -35.43 10.89 23.94
CA THR A 518 -35.31 9.84 22.91
C THR A 518 -36.32 8.73 23.16
N SER A 519 -37.04 8.30 22.11
CA SER A 519 -38.10 7.30 22.24
C SER A 519 -37.56 5.92 22.65
N GLU A 520 -38.33 5.17 23.43
CA GLU A 520 -37.99 3.80 23.82
C GLU A 520 -37.80 2.89 22.59
N CYS A 521 -38.52 3.14 21.54
CA CYS A 521 -38.40 2.42 20.27
C CYS A 521 -37.03 2.57 19.63
N THR A 522 -36.52 3.79 19.53
CA THR A 522 -35.19 4.09 19.01
C THR A 522 -34.12 3.46 19.90
N LEU A 523 -34.28 3.54 21.19
CA LEU A 523 -33.36 2.97 22.17
C LEU A 523 -33.29 1.44 22.09
N ARG A 524 -34.37 0.77 21.68
CA ARG A 524 -34.42 -0.69 21.48
C ARG A 524 -33.91 -1.14 20.09
N GLY A 525 -33.59 -0.19 19.19
CA GLY A 525 -33.11 -0.51 17.85
C GLY A 525 -34.20 -0.98 16.88
N PHE A 526 -35.45 -0.70 17.15
CA PHE A 526 -36.58 -1.03 16.26
C PHE A 526 -37.03 0.19 15.43
N SER A 527 -37.56 -0.08 14.24
CA SER A 527 -38.21 0.97 13.44
C SER A 527 -39.49 1.44 14.13
N CYS A 528 -39.50 2.69 14.55
CA CYS A 528 -40.63 3.30 15.30
C CYS A 528 -41.96 3.37 14.53
N SER A 529 -41.95 3.08 13.23
CA SER A 529 -43.18 3.06 12.42
C SER A 529 -44.15 1.94 12.78
N GLN A 530 -43.77 0.96 13.60
CA GLN A 530 -44.56 -0.21 13.92
C GLN A 530 -44.99 -0.32 15.39
N VAL A 531 -44.51 0.56 16.27
CA VAL A 531 -44.81 0.48 17.71
C VAL A 531 -45.53 1.76 18.19
N LYS A 532 -46.74 1.62 18.70
CA LYS A 532 -47.38 2.69 19.48
C LYS A 532 -46.69 2.74 20.84
N VAL A 533 -45.84 3.74 21.07
CA VAL A 533 -45.10 3.93 22.32
C VAL A 533 -45.95 4.74 23.31
N ASP A 534 -46.15 4.21 24.50
CA ASP A 534 -46.63 4.96 25.64
C ASP A 534 -45.53 5.95 26.10
N PRO A 535 -45.80 7.25 26.21
CA PRO A 535 -44.77 8.27 26.50
C PRO A 535 -44.22 8.27 27.94
N LYS A 536 -44.42 7.24 28.72
CA LYS A 536 -43.73 7.09 30.01
C LYS A 536 -42.30 6.68 29.78
N VAL A 537 -41.42 7.66 29.84
CA VAL A 537 -39.99 7.50 29.63
C VAL A 537 -39.40 6.57 30.70
N ALA A 538 -38.87 5.44 30.25
CA ALA A 538 -38.06 4.58 31.11
C ALA A 538 -36.79 5.32 31.60
N THR A 539 -36.35 5.06 32.82
CA THR A 539 -35.10 5.63 33.32
C THR A 539 -33.92 5.11 32.47
N PRO A 540 -32.84 5.87 32.31
CA PRO A 540 -31.65 5.41 31.56
C PRO A 540 -31.15 4.02 32.01
N GLY A 541 -31.24 3.68 33.29
CA GLY A 541 -30.90 2.35 33.80
C GLY A 541 -31.79 1.22 33.29
N GLU A 542 -33.09 1.48 33.09
CA GLU A 542 -34.07 0.52 32.53
C GLU A 542 -33.83 0.31 31.03
N ILE A 543 -33.45 1.37 30.32
CA ILE A 543 -33.12 1.35 28.90
C ILE A 543 -31.86 0.48 28.68
N VAL A 544 -30.82 0.66 29.50
CA VAL A 544 -29.61 -0.16 29.43
C VAL A 544 -29.92 -1.63 29.65
N ARG A 545 -30.77 -1.97 30.63
CA ARG A 545 -31.24 -3.34 30.87
C ARG A 545 -31.98 -3.90 29.66
N ALA A 546 -32.89 -3.15 29.09
CA ALA A 546 -33.68 -3.56 27.92
C ALA A 546 -32.78 -3.83 26.68
N ARG A 547 -31.75 -3.01 26.46
CA ARG A 547 -30.81 -3.21 25.35
C ARG A 547 -29.93 -4.44 25.54
N LYS A 548 -29.45 -4.70 26.72
CA LYS A 548 -28.70 -5.92 27.05
C LYS A 548 -29.50 -7.19 26.71
N PHE A 549 -30.81 -7.14 26.87
CA PHE A 549 -31.70 -8.24 26.49
C PHE A 549 -31.88 -8.38 24.97
N ALA A 550 -32.00 -7.27 24.25
CA ALA A 550 -32.23 -7.27 22.79
C ALA A 550 -31.01 -7.75 21.98
N THR A 551 -29.81 -7.63 22.50
CA THR A 551 -28.57 -8.02 21.83
C THR A 551 -28.12 -9.46 22.08
N GLY A 552 -28.92 -10.27 22.81
CA GLY A 552 -28.60 -11.69 23.05
C GLY A 552 -27.39 -11.97 23.95
N HIS A 553 -26.82 -10.95 24.60
CA HIS A 553 -25.75 -11.16 25.56
C HIS A 553 -26.33 -11.60 26.89
N GLN A 554 -26.29 -12.88 27.18
CA GLN A 554 -26.50 -13.42 28.52
C GLN A 554 -25.36 -12.93 29.41
N ILE A 555 -25.63 -12.03 30.33
CA ILE A 555 -24.72 -11.71 31.44
C ILE A 555 -25.08 -12.68 32.55
N GLU A 556 -24.21 -13.64 32.84
CA GLU A 556 -24.30 -14.48 34.03
C GLU A 556 -24.43 -13.59 35.27
N GLY A 557 -25.52 -13.75 36.02
CA GLY A 557 -25.75 -13.09 37.29
C GLY A 557 -27.03 -12.25 37.44
N LEU A 558 -27.82 -12.06 36.37
CA LEU A 558 -29.09 -11.31 36.40
C LEU A 558 -30.29 -12.18 35.99
N THR A 559 -30.43 -13.35 36.58
CA THR A 559 -31.70 -14.10 36.57
C THR A 559 -32.57 -13.64 37.74
N GLY A 560 -33.32 -12.59 37.55
CA GLY A 560 -34.33 -12.07 38.45
C GLY A 560 -35.45 -11.45 37.72
N GLY A 561 -36.38 -12.27 37.22
CA GLY A 561 -37.80 -12.00 37.01
C GLY A 561 -38.19 -10.78 36.17
N LEU A 562 -38.32 -11.02 34.86
CA LEU A 562 -39.32 -10.34 34.03
C LEU A 562 -39.97 -11.42 33.18
N GLU A 563 -40.95 -12.13 33.75
CA GLU A 563 -41.95 -12.84 32.97
C GLU A 563 -42.75 -11.82 32.16
N ALA A 564 -42.86 -12.10 30.88
CA ALA A 564 -43.73 -11.36 29.95
C ALA A 564 -45.16 -11.35 30.47
N LYS A 565 -45.73 -10.19 30.61
CA LYS A 565 -47.18 -9.95 30.51
C LYS A 565 -47.44 -8.99 29.38
#